data_a8f8000070468153f9717ccf1eb9d962
#
_entry.id   a8f8000070468153f9717ccf1eb9d962
#
_cell.length_a   1.000
_cell.length_b   1.000
_cell.length_c   1.000
_cell.angle_alpha   90.00
_cell.angle_beta   90.00
_cell.angle_gamma   90.00
#
_symmetry.space_group_name_H-M   'P 1'
#
loop_
_entity.id
_entity.type
_entity.pdbx_description
1 polymer ?
#
loop_
_entity_poly.entity_id
_entity_poly.type
_entity_poly.pdbx_seq_one_letter_code
_entity_poly.pdbx_strand_id
1 'polypeptide(L)'
;MIPEAIKVNITIHHIVFTILNVVETEKFYTKIFGQASYTNSSTAMYKVGQTMLIFMEKEHKNQLSTKFAPSNIGLDHVAFGLKNLSELEEVEKVLNEKEIKNSGIHIDDSSKKEKIWLNDPSNIRMGL
;
A
#
# COMPACT_ATOMS: atom_id res chain seq x y z
N MET A 1 -33.40 3.64 -15.08
CA MET A 1 -32.41 3.93 -16.15
C MET A 1 -31.04 4.11 -15.57
N ILE A 2 -30.04 3.46 -16.12
CA ILE A 2 -28.65 3.59 -15.70
C ILE A 2 -27.99 4.66 -16.57
N PRO A 3 -27.45 5.74 -15.96
CA PRO A 3 -26.74 6.75 -16.74
C PRO A 3 -25.52 6.16 -17.44
N GLU A 4 -25.19 6.67 -18.61
CA GLU A 4 -23.98 6.26 -19.30
C GLU A 4 -22.73 6.77 -18.55
N ALA A 5 -21.72 5.91 -18.46
CA ALA A 5 -20.43 6.31 -17.93
C ALA A 5 -19.68 7.22 -18.92
N ILE A 6 -18.70 7.93 -18.43
CA ILE A 6 -17.77 8.70 -19.26
C ILE A 6 -17.06 7.74 -20.21
N LYS A 7 -17.08 8.02 -21.52
CA LYS A 7 -16.53 7.13 -22.54
C LYS A 7 -15.05 7.41 -22.83
N VAL A 8 -14.23 7.44 -21.80
CA VAL A 8 -12.78 7.52 -21.92
C VAL A 8 -12.17 6.45 -21.02
N ASN A 9 -10.95 6.06 -21.30
CA ASN A 9 -10.26 5.08 -20.48
C ASN A 9 -9.71 5.77 -19.24
N ILE A 10 -10.37 5.56 -18.10
CA ILE A 10 -9.98 6.15 -16.82
C ILE A 10 -9.11 5.14 -16.07
N THR A 11 -7.94 5.58 -15.62
CA THR A 11 -7.02 4.76 -14.83
C THR A 11 -6.64 5.50 -13.56
N ILE A 12 -6.07 4.78 -12.60
CA ILE A 12 -5.52 5.41 -11.40
C ILE A 12 -4.09 5.84 -11.73
N HIS A 13 -3.85 7.14 -11.82
CA HIS A 13 -2.54 7.69 -12.14
C HIS A 13 -1.60 7.62 -10.93
N HIS A 14 -2.06 8.09 -9.78
CA HIS A 14 -1.27 8.06 -8.56
C HIS A 14 -2.17 8.08 -7.33
N ILE A 15 -1.60 7.61 -6.21
CA ILE A 15 -2.23 7.65 -4.89
C ILE A 15 -1.21 8.30 -3.96
N VAL A 16 -1.64 9.29 -3.18
CA VAL A 16 -0.77 9.98 -2.23
C VAL A 16 -1.18 9.59 -0.81
N PHE A 17 -0.18 9.19 -0.03
CA PHE A 17 -0.35 8.85 1.38
C PHE A 17 0.39 9.87 2.23
N THR A 18 -0.24 10.38 3.25
CA THR A 18 0.45 11.16 4.29
C THR A 18 0.99 10.16 5.31
N ILE A 19 2.29 10.24 5.58
CA ILE A 19 2.98 9.27 6.45
C ILE A 19 3.71 10.00 7.58
N LEU A 20 4.10 9.23 8.61
CA LEU A 20 4.73 9.76 9.81
C LEU A 20 6.21 10.11 9.61
N ASN A 21 6.93 9.25 8.89
CA ASN A 21 8.38 9.37 8.77
C ASN A 21 8.81 8.80 7.41
N VAL A 22 9.37 9.65 6.56
CA VAL A 22 9.74 9.25 5.20
C VAL A 22 10.89 8.25 5.18
N VAL A 23 11.86 8.37 6.11
CA VAL A 23 13.01 7.48 6.16
C VAL A 23 12.56 6.04 6.45
N GLU A 24 11.72 5.87 7.47
CA GLU A 24 11.20 4.55 7.82
C GLU A 24 10.26 4.00 6.74
N THR A 25 9.45 4.86 6.14
CA THR A 25 8.55 4.47 5.06
C THR A 25 9.34 4.01 3.82
N GLU A 26 10.39 4.73 3.46
CA GLU A 26 11.26 4.34 2.33
C GLU A 26 11.94 3.00 2.58
N LYS A 27 12.48 2.79 3.78
CA LYS A 27 13.07 1.49 4.14
C LYS A 27 12.07 0.35 3.98
N PHE A 28 10.86 0.57 4.44
CA PHE A 28 9.80 -0.43 4.38
C PHE A 28 9.41 -0.76 2.92
N TYR A 29 9.03 0.25 2.15
CA TYR A 29 8.53 0.00 0.79
C TYR A 29 9.62 -0.40 -0.19
N THR A 30 10.87 0.01 0.03
CA THR A 30 12.00 -0.45 -0.79
C THR A 30 12.22 -1.96 -0.65
N LYS A 31 11.93 -2.52 0.51
CA LYS A 31 11.99 -3.98 0.70
C LYS A 31 10.94 -4.73 -0.13
N ILE A 32 9.83 -4.08 -0.44
CA ILE A 32 8.71 -4.68 -1.16
C ILE A 32 8.78 -4.39 -2.67
N PHE A 33 8.99 -3.13 -3.04
CA PHE A 33 8.92 -2.68 -4.43
C PHE A 33 10.27 -2.46 -5.09
N GLY A 34 11.38 -2.57 -4.34
CA GLY A 34 12.69 -2.20 -4.83
C GLY A 34 12.94 -0.71 -4.71
N GLN A 35 13.96 -0.22 -5.37
CA GLN A 35 14.39 1.17 -5.27
C GLN A 35 13.26 2.14 -5.67
N ALA A 36 13.08 3.18 -4.86
CA ALA A 36 12.13 4.25 -5.17
C ALA A 36 12.48 4.93 -6.50
N SER A 37 11.48 5.32 -7.26
CA SER A 37 11.67 6.06 -8.50
C SER A 37 12.06 7.51 -8.26
N TYR A 38 11.73 8.05 -7.10
CA TYR A 38 12.09 9.40 -6.69
C TYR A 38 12.07 9.52 -5.17
N THR A 39 13.04 10.21 -4.60
CA THR A 39 13.07 10.52 -3.17
C THR A 39 13.58 11.94 -2.95
N ASN A 40 13.12 12.55 -1.86
CA ASN A 40 13.70 13.76 -1.31
C ASN A 40 13.53 13.73 0.22
N SER A 41 13.76 14.84 0.90
CA SER A 41 13.71 14.88 2.38
C SER A 41 12.33 14.60 2.98
N SER A 42 11.27 14.67 2.20
CA SER A 42 9.90 14.46 2.69
C SER A 42 9.07 13.48 1.87
N THR A 43 9.60 12.97 0.74
CA THR A 43 8.81 12.20 -0.21
C THR A 43 9.55 10.98 -0.70
N ALA A 44 8.83 9.87 -0.86
CA ALA A 44 9.30 8.66 -1.55
C ALA A 44 8.21 8.22 -2.52
N MET A 45 8.61 7.90 -3.77
CA MET A 45 7.68 7.49 -4.82
C MET A 45 8.07 6.12 -5.37
N TYR A 46 7.05 5.29 -5.62
CA TYR A 46 7.23 3.95 -6.17
C TYR A 46 6.24 3.73 -7.30
N LYS A 47 6.75 3.30 -8.45
CA LYS A 47 5.87 2.94 -9.56
C LYS A 47 5.46 1.47 -9.42
N VAL A 48 4.16 1.22 -9.31
CA VAL A 48 3.60 -0.12 -9.19
C VAL A 48 2.61 -0.32 -10.35
N GLY A 49 3.00 -1.13 -11.33
CA GLY A 49 2.26 -1.23 -12.58
C GLY A 49 2.21 0.13 -13.29
N GLN A 50 1.03 0.64 -13.56
CA GLN A 50 0.82 1.96 -14.18
C GLN A 50 0.53 3.05 -13.15
N THR A 51 0.49 2.72 -11.87
CA THR A 51 0.11 3.65 -10.80
C THR A 51 1.34 4.04 -10.00
N MET A 52 1.46 5.32 -9.68
CA MET A 52 2.51 5.83 -8.79
C MET A 52 1.97 5.88 -7.37
N LEU A 53 2.69 5.27 -6.43
CA LEU A 53 2.43 5.42 -5.00
C LEU A 53 3.36 6.50 -4.47
N ILE A 54 2.80 7.53 -3.85
CA ILE A 54 3.56 8.68 -3.34
C ILE A 54 3.35 8.76 -1.84
N PHE A 55 4.43 8.71 -1.08
CA PHE A 55 4.41 8.81 0.37
C PHE A 55 5.04 10.14 0.78
N MET A 56 4.27 10.97 1.48
CA MET A 56 4.71 12.32 1.85
C MET A 56 4.61 12.51 3.35
N GLU A 57 5.74 12.85 3.97
CA GLU A 57 5.78 13.28 5.36
C GLU A 57 5.33 14.73 5.43
N LYS A 58 4.34 15.00 6.28
CA LYS A 58 3.81 16.34 6.49
C LYS A 58 3.93 16.72 7.96
N GLU A 59 3.86 18.00 8.26
CA GLU A 59 3.84 18.47 9.65
C GLU A 59 2.63 17.88 10.38
N HIS A 60 2.86 17.41 11.61
CA HIS A 60 1.83 16.71 12.39
C HIS A 60 1.05 17.61 13.35
N LYS A 61 1.48 18.84 13.58
CA LYS A 61 0.90 19.71 14.61
C LYS A 61 -0.59 20.05 14.42
N ASN A 62 -1.10 19.96 13.19
CA ASN A 62 -2.49 20.22 12.87
C ASN A 62 -3.27 18.96 12.52
N GLN A 63 -2.70 17.79 12.75
CA GLN A 63 -3.36 16.54 12.43
C GLN A 63 -4.28 16.09 13.56
N LEU A 64 -5.45 15.58 13.20
CA LEU A 64 -6.40 15.00 14.16
C LEU A 64 -5.89 13.67 14.73
N SER A 65 -5.03 12.97 13.97
CA SER A 65 -4.46 11.70 14.38
C SER A 65 -3.08 11.53 13.77
N THR A 66 -2.16 10.93 14.52
CA THR A 66 -0.83 10.55 14.03
C THR A 66 -0.76 9.07 13.68
N LYS A 67 -1.92 8.39 13.64
CA LYS A 67 -2.00 6.97 13.34
C LYS A 67 -3.15 6.69 12.39
N PHE A 68 -2.88 5.95 11.32
CA PHE A 68 -3.91 5.55 10.37
C PHE A 68 -4.94 4.63 11.06
N ALA A 69 -6.22 4.86 10.76
CA ALA A 69 -7.31 4.02 11.25
C ALA A 69 -8.27 3.66 10.11
N PRO A 70 -8.36 2.39 9.73
CA PRO A 70 -9.22 1.96 8.61
C PRO A 70 -10.71 2.24 8.81
N SER A 71 -11.15 2.40 10.07
CA SER A 71 -12.55 2.68 10.38
C SER A 71 -12.97 4.13 10.15
N ASN A 72 -12.03 5.03 9.92
CA ASN A 72 -12.35 6.41 9.55
C ASN A 72 -12.88 6.47 8.13
N ILE A 73 -13.76 7.43 7.86
CA ILE A 73 -14.23 7.65 6.49
C ILE A 73 -13.04 8.00 5.60
N GLY A 74 -12.89 7.26 4.50
CA GLY A 74 -11.78 7.43 3.58
C GLY A 74 -11.21 6.09 3.17
N LEU A 75 -9.90 5.97 3.22
CA LEU A 75 -9.21 4.74 2.86
C LEU A 75 -9.29 3.71 3.99
N ASP A 76 -9.70 2.49 3.65
CA ASP A 76 -9.59 1.34 4.56
C ASP A 76 -8.22 0.66 4.36
N HIS A 77 -7.89 0.31 3.13
CA HIS A 77 -6.61 -0.32 2.79
C HIS A 77 -6.35 -0.22 1.29
N VAL A 78 -5.13 -0.56 0.87
CA VAL A 78 -4.77 -0.74 -0.54
C VAL A 78 -4.37 -2.20 -0.73
N ALA A 79 -4.90 -2.83 -1.76
CA ALA A 79 -4.56 -4.20 -2.11
C ALA A 79 -3.88 -4.26 -3.48
N PHE A 80 -2.84 -5.07 -3.58
CA PHE A 80 -2.11 -5.28 -4.82
C PHE A 80 -2.46 -6.65 -5.39
N GLY A 81 -2.70 -6.72 -6.69
CA GLY A 81 -3.00 -7.97 -7.36
C GLY A 81 -1.75 -8.72 -7.78
N LEU A 82 -1.78 -10.03 -7.62
CA LEU A 82 -0.76 -10.95 -8.12
C LEU A 82 -1.44 -11.92 -9.10
N LYS A 83 -0.66 -12.54 -9.96
CA LYS A 83 -1.22 -13.42 -11.00
C LYS A 83 -1.81 -14.71 -10.46
N ASN A 84 -1.17 -15.29 -9.43
CA ASN A 84 -1.54 -16.62 -8.95
C ASN A 84 -1.01 -16.85 -7.53
N LEU A 85 -1.41 -17.97 -6.94
CA LEU A 85 -1.00 -18.38 -5.60
C LEU A 85 0.51 -18.55 -5.48
N SER A 86 1.16 -19.03 -6.52
CA SER A 86 2.62 -19.23 -6.52
C SER A 86 3.36 -17.91 -6.29
N GLU A 87 2.90 -16.82 -6.90
CA GLU A 87 3.47 -15.50 -6.67
C GLU A 87 3.22 -15.03 -5.24
N LEU A 88 2.05 -15.31 -4.68
CA LEU A 88 1.72 -14.96 -3.31
C LEU A 88 2.61 -15.71 -2.31
N GLU A 89 2.89 -16.97 -2.56
CA GLU A 89 3.81 -17.77 -1.75
C GLU A 89 5.22 -17.21 -1.80
N GLU A 90 5.67 -16.75 -2.98
CA GLU A 90 6.96 -16.11 -3.13
C GLU A 90 7.03 -14.80 -2.34
N VAL A 91 5.96 -14.01 -2.38
CA VAL A 91 5.87 -12.77 -1.59
C VAL A 91 5.95 -13.09 -0.09
N GLU A 92 5.20 -14.07 0.39
CA GLU A 92 5.25 -14.46 1.80
C GLU A 92 6.67 -14.84 2.23
N LYS A 93 7.36 -15.63 1.41
CA LYS A 93 8.73 -16.02 1.67
C LYS A 93 9.65 -14.80 1.79
N VAL A 94 9.55 -13.88 0.86
CA VAL A 94 10.38 -12.66 0.85
C VAL A 94 10.07 -11.77 2.04
N LEU A 95 8.79 -11.59 2.38
CA LEU A 95 8.39 -10.81 3.55
C LEU A 95 9.00 -11.38 4.83
N ASN A 96 8.95 -12.71 4.99
CA ASN A 96 9.52 -13.37 6.16
C ASN A 96 11.04 -13.29 6.19
N GLU A 97 11.71 -13.46 5.05
CA GLU A 97 13.17 -13.33 4.95
C GLU A 97 13.63 -11.91 5.30
N LYS A 98 12.85 -10.91 4.93
CA LYS A 98 13.16 -9.50 5.21
C LYS A 98 12.60 -9.02 6.55
N GLU A 99 12.06 -9.94 7.33
CA GLU A 99 11.54 -9.67 8.67
C GLU A 99 10.42 -8.61 8.68
N ILE A 100 9.59 -8.61 7.63
CA ILE A 100 8.39 -7.78 7.57
C ILE A 100 7.24 -8.56 8.20
N LYS A 101 6.71 -8.03 9.30
CA LYS A 101 5.57 -8.64 10.00
C LYS A 101 4.36 -8.67 9.07
N ASN A 102 3.70 -9.83 8.98
CA ASN A 102 2.53 -10.03 8.12
C ASN A 102 1.61 -11.10 8.70
N SER A 103 0.42 -11.21 8.14
CA SER A 103 -0.59 -12.18 8.61
C SER A 103 -0.30 -13.62 8.20
N GLY A 104 0.63 -13.83 7.26
CA GLY A 104 0.72 -15.11 6.56
C GLY A 104 -0.42 -15.25 5.55
N ILE A 105 -0.28 -16.21 4.64
CA ILE A 105 -1.31 -16.51 3.67
C ILE A 105 -2.54 -17.10 4.39
N HIS A 106 -3.70 -16.51 4.15
CA HIS A 106 -4.96 -16.99 4.70
C HIS A 106 -6.09 -16.78 3.68
N ILE A 107 -7.20 -17.48 3.88
CA ILE A 107 -8.37 -17.33 3.02
C ILE A 107 -9.22 -16.18 3.56
N ASP A 108 -9.48 -15.19 2.69
CA ASP A 108 -10.34 -14.07 3.02
C ASP A 108 -11.80 -14.51 3.03
N ASP A 109 -12.51 -14.20 4.13
CA ASP A 109 -13.89 -14.64 4.31
C ASP A 109 -14.85 -14.11 3.24
N SER A 110 -14.65 -12.88 2.78
CA SER A 110 -15.56 -12.26 1.82
C SER A 110 -15.29 -12.68 0.39
N SER A 111 -14.03 -12.72 -0.06
CA SER A 111 -13.67 -13.07 -1.42
C SER A 111 -13.45 -14.57 -1.64
N LYS A 112 -13.21 -15.32 -0.56
CA LYS A 112 -12.85 -16.76 -0.58
C LYS A 112 -11.53 -17.03 -1.31
N LYS A 113 -10.67 -16.01 -1.39
CA LYS A 113 -9.34 -16.11 -2.02
C LYS A 113 -8.24 -15.92 -0.99
N GLU A 114 -7.06 -16.41 -1.33
CA GLU A 114 -5.88 -16.28 -0.48
C GLU A 114 -5.39 -14.84 -0.46
N LYS A 115 -4.99 -14.36 0.71
CA LYS A 115 -4.51 -13.00 0.95
C LYS A 115 -3.42 -12.97 1.99
N ILE A 116 -2.63 -11.89 1.97
CA ILE A 116 -1.70 -11.51 3.03
C ILE A 116 -1.99 -10.07 3.43
N TRP A 117 -2.06 -9.81 4.72
CA TRP A 117 -2.17 -8.47 5.27
C TRP A 117 -0.85 -8.06 5.92
N LEU A 118 -0.50 -6.79 5.76
CA LEU A 118 0.60 -6.15 6.49
C LEU A 118 0.29 -4.69 6.71
N ASN A 119 0.96 -4.08 7.68
CA ASN A 119 0.82 -2.66 7.96
C ASN A 119 2.19 -1.99 7.78
N ASP A 120 2.18 -0.78 7.22
CA ASP A 120 3.41 -0.02 7.05
C ASP A 120 3.79 0.71 8.36
N PRO A 121 4.92 1.47 8.39
CA PRO A 121 5.34 2.18 9.59
C PRO A 121 4.36 3.23 10.10
N SER A 122 3.44 3.71 9.25
CA SER A 122 2.37 4.63 9.64
C SER A 122 1.08 3.89 10.00
N ASN A 123 1.13 2.56 10.10
CA ASN A 123 -0.01 1.68 10.35
C ASN A 123 -1.03 1.67 9.19
N ILE A 124 -0.62 2.06 8.00
CA ILE A 124 -1.48 1.97 6.82
C ILE A 124 -1.53 0.51 6.40
N ARG A 125 -2.75 -0.01 6.22
CA ARG A 125 -2.94 -1.42 5.85
C ARG A 125 -2.75 -1.65 4.37
N MET A 126 -1.95 -2.67 4.05
CA MET A 126 -1.70 -3.11 2.69
C MET A 126 -2.08 -4.59 2.56
N GLY A 127 -2.68 -4.97 1.41
CA GLY A 127 -3.04 -6.34 1.12
C GLY A 127 -2.39 -6.83 -0.16
N LEU A 128 -2.22 -8.16 -0.26
CA LEU A 128 -1.69 -8.81 -1.45
C LEU A 128 -2.51 -10.04 -1.81
#